data_8e69702416a6c4f4133d54eba7cc6157
#
_entry.id   8e69702416a6c4f4133d54eba7cc6157
#
_cell.length_a   1.000
_cell.length_b   1.000
_cell.length_c   1.000
_cell.angle_alpha   90.00
_cell.angle_beta   90.00
_cell.angle_gamma   90.00
#
_symmetry.space_group_name_H-M   'P 1'
#
loop_
_entity.id
_entity.type
_entity.pdbx_description
1 polymer ?
#
loop_
_entity_poly.entity_id
_entity_poly.type
_entity_poly.pdbx_seq_one_letter_code
_entity_poly.pdbx_strand_id
1 'polypeptide(L)'
;MSRKEMVTLTNMCLIEDSEGRVVVQRRDPSLYRWSGLAFPGGHVESGENFHDAVVREVQEETGLTIEAPSLVGIKHWPDKDGHRYMVFLYKAIHFSGQLQSSAEGEVFWLPKADLAHKELAYDLLEVLKVMADPVLSEFFYTHKGTDGKWDKHFR
;
A
#
# COMPACT_ATOMS: atom_id res chain seq x y z
N MET A 1 25.29 -17.26 -14.57
CA MET A 1 24.73 -16.33 -13.59
C MET A 1 23.25 -16.63 -13.38
N SER A 2 22.83 -16.67 -12.14
CA SER A 2 21.40 -16.79 -11.82
C SER A 2 20.67 -15.48 -12.17
N ARG A 3 19.50 -15.61 -12.80
CA ARG A 3 18.58 -14.48 -13.03
C ARG A 3 17.56 -14.34 -11.91
N LYS A 4 17.70 -15.15 -10.85
CA LYS A 4 16.81 -15.10 -9.69
C LYS A 4 17.26 -14.01 -8.74
N GLU A 5 16.30 -13.32 -8.14
CA GLU A 5 16.56 -12.39 -7.05
C GLU A 5 15.63 -12.69 -5.89
N MET A 6 16.03 -12.29 -4.69
CA MET A 6 15.18 -12.38 -3.52
C MET A 6 14.26 -11.17 -3.46
N VAL A 7 12.98 -11.43 -3.21
CA VAL A 7 11.94 -10.40 -3.21
C VAL A 7 11.03 -10.59 -2.01
N THR A 8 10.72 -9.50 -1.31
CA THR A 8 9.62 -9.47 -0.33
C THR A 8 8.37 -8.98 -1.03
N LEU A 9 7.30 -9.76 -1.00
CA LEU A 9 6.05 -9.47 -1.69
C LEU A 9 5.01 -8.96 -0.69
N THR A 10 4.51 -7.75 -0.93
CA THR A 10 3.49 -7.12 -0.11
C THR A 10 2.41 -6.50 -0.99
N ASN A 11 1.35 -6.02 -0.36
CA ASN A 11 0.26 -5.34 -1.04
C ASN A 11 -0.23 -4.12 -0.25
N MET A 12 -1.00 -3.30 -0.92
CA MET A 12 -1.67 -2.13 -0.37
C MET A 12 -2.98 -1.95 -1.14
N CYS A 13 -4.05 -1.58 -0.47
CA CYS A 13 -5.35 -1.43 -1.11
C CYS A 13 -5.96 -0.06 -0.83
N LEU A 14 -6.26 0.67 -1.90
CA LEU A 14 -7.10 1.85 -1.86
C LEU A 14 -8.57 1.40 -1.92
N ILE A 15 -9.28 1.55 -0.81
CA ILE A 15 -10.72 1.25 -0.73
C ILE A 15 -11.45 2.57 -0.77
N GLU A 16 -12.25 2.80 -1.80
CA GLU A 16 -12.95 4.06 -2.02
C GLU A 16 -14.46 3.84 -2.12
N ASP A 17 -15.21 4.63 -1.37
CA ASP A 17 -16.68 4.58 -1.40
C ASP A 17 -17.26 5.54 -2.44
N SER A 18 -18.59 5.51 -2.59
CA SER A 18 -19.32 6.36 -3.54
C SER A 18 -19.29 7.86 -3.21
N GLU A 19 -18.85 8.22 -1.99
CA GLU A 19 -18.76 9.61 -1.55
C GLU A 19 -17.35 10.17 -1.64
N GLY A 20 -16.41 9.43 -2.24
CA GLY A 20 -15.02 9.86 -2.39
C GLY A 20 -14.21 9.76 -1.11
N ARG A 21 -14.65 8.93 -0.16
CA ARG A 21 -13.91 8.63 1.06
C ARG A 21 -13.07 7.38 0.87
N VAL A 22 -11.94 7.34 1.53
CA VAL A 22 -11.01 6.20 1.49
C VAL A 22 -10.75 5.67 2.89
N VAL A 23 -10.49 4.39 3.00
CA VAL A 23 -10.08 3.77 4.26
C VAL A 23 -8.61 4.06 4.50
N VAL A 24 -8.31 4.61 5.67
CA VAL A 24 -6.93 4.82 6.13
C VAL A 24 -6.73 4.13 7.46
N GLN A 25 -5.49 3.74 7.71
CA GLN A 25 -5.05 3.15 8.96
C GLN A 25 -4.04 4.09 9.61
N ARG A 26 -4.28 4.42 10.89
CA ARG A 26 -3.30 5.10 11.71
C ARG A 26 -2.42 4.05 12.37
N ARG A 27 -1.19 3.98 11.93
CA ARG A 27 -0.25 3.00 12.47
C ARG A 27 0.14 3.35 13.90
N ASP A 28 0.16 2.32 14.75
CA ASP A 28 0.62 2.46 16.13
C ASP A 28 2.14 2.67 16.13
N PRO A 29 2.65 3.82 16.63
CA PRO A 29 4.10 4.09 16.63
C PRO A 29 4.92 3.07 17.42
N SER A 30 4.30 2.33 18.34
CA SER A 30 4.96 1.29 19.13
C SER A 30 5.23 0.02 18.32
N LEU A 31 4.47 -0.21 17.24
CA LEU A 31 4.56 -1.40 16.38
C LEU A 31 5.29 -1.14 15.07
N TYR A 32 5.30 0.10 14.59
CA TYR A 32 5.82 0.43 13.26
C TYR A 32 6.90 1.51 13.34
N ARG A 33 7.90 1.37 12.49
CA ARG A 33 8.99 2.33 12.36
C ARG A 33 8.54 3.70 11.82
N TRP A 34 7.46 3.71 11.04
CA TRP A 34 6.96 4.90 10.35
C TRP A 34 5.63 5.32 10.94
N SER A 35 5.49 6.60 11.22
CA SER A 35 4.23 7.20 11.67
C SER A 35 3.41 7.72 10.49
N GLY A 36 2.15 8.03 10.74
CA GLY A 36 1.24 8.60 9.76
C GLY A 36 0.20 7.63 9.25
N LEU A 37 -0.64 8.14 8.35
CA LEU A 37 -1.72 7.36 7.75
C LEU A 37 -1.20 6.55 6.57
N ALA A 38 -1.69 5.32 6.45
CA ALA A 38 -1.41 4.43 5.33
C ALA A 38 -2.70 3.78 4.84
N PHE A 39 -2.68 3.21 3.64
CA PHE A 39 -3.74 2.29 3.21
C PHE A 39 -3.51 0.91 3.81
N PRO A 40 -4.58 0.15 4.07
CA PRO A 40 -4.44 -1.22 4.56
C PRO A 40 -3.71 -2.12 3.55
N GLY A 41 -3.03 -3.11 4.07
CA GLY A 41 -2.28 -4.10 3.30
C GLY A 41 -1.26 -4.81 4.16
N GLY A 42 -0.56 -5.76 3.58
CA GLY A 42 0.43 -6.54 4.30
C GLY A 42 1.20 -7.51 3.39
N HIS A 43 1.75 -8.56 3.98
CA HIS A 43 2.58 -9.52 3.26
C HIS A 43 1.75 -10.55 2.50
N VAL A 44 2.25 -10.90 1.31
CA VAL A 44 1.79 -12.09 0.59
C VAL A 44 2.50 -13.29 1.21
N GLU A 45 1.73 -14.27 1.66
CA GLU A 45 2.29 -15.47 2.26
C GLU A 45 2.74 -16.47 1.20
N SER A 46 3.67 -17.35 1.59
CA SER A 46 4.18 -18.38 0.69
C SER A 46 3.04 -19.26 0.17
N GLY A 47 2.97 -19.41 -1.16
CA GLY A 47 1.94 -20.21 -1.82
C GLY A 47 0.61 -19.51 -2.01
N GLU A 48 0.44 -18.30 -1.48
CA GLU A 48 -0.77 -17.50 -1.64
C GLU A 48 -0.72 -16.71 -2.96
N ASN A 49 -1.83 -16.65 -3.68
CA ASN A 49 -1.91 -15.75 -4.83
C ASN A 49 -2.12 -14.29 -4.36
N PHE A 50 -1.82 -13.34 -5.23
CA PHE A 50 -1.80 -11.93 -4.87
C PHE A 50 -3.19 -11.35 -4.61
N HIS A 51 -4.18 -11.80 -5.37
CA HIS A 51 -5.58 -11.38 -5.20
C HIS A 51 -6.12 -11.80 -3.82
N ASP A 52 -5.96 -13.07 -3.46
CA ASP A 52 -6.45 -13.58 -2.18
C ASP A 52 -5.67 -12.97 -1.01
N ALA A 53 -4.38 -12.69 -1.21
CA ALA A 53 -3.56 -12.02 -0.19
C ALA A 53 -4.11 -10.64 0.18
N VAL A 54 -4.45 -9.81 -0.80
CA VAL A 54 -4.97 -8.47 -0.51
C VAL A 54 -6.37 -8.53 0.09
N VAL A 55 -7.21 -9.46 -0.35
CA VAL A 55 -8.55 -9.67 0.25
C VAL A 55 -8.41 -10.07 1.72
N ARG A 56 -7.52 -10.99 2.02
CA ARG A 56 -7.24 -11.44 3.40
C ARG A 56 -6.71 -10.32 4.28
N GLU A 57 -5.69 -9.59 3.83
CA GLU A 57 -5.08 -8.50 4.61
C GLU A 57 -6.08 -7.39 4.89
N VAL A 58 -6.87 -6.99 3.92
CA VAL A 58 -7.91 -5.98 4.12
C VAL A 58 -8.94 -6.44 5.15
N GLN A 59 -9.37 -7.69 5.08
CA GLN A 59 -10.33 -8.23 6.02
C GLN A 59 -9.77 -8.28 7.45
N GLU A 60 -8.52 -8.72 7.60
CA GLU A 60 -7.85 -8.78 8.91
C GLU A 60 -7.67 -7.40 9.53
N GLU A 61 -7.28 -6.41 8.74
CA GLU A 61 -6.97 -5.07 9.25
C GLU A 61 -8.19 -4.16 9.38
N THR A 62 -9.22 -4.36 8.58
CA THR A 62 -10.33 -3.40 8.49
C THR A 62 -11.71 -3.98 8.77
N GLY A 63 -11.87 -5.30 8.76
CA GLY A 63 -13.18 -5.95 8.84
C GLY A 63 -13.97 -5.94 7.54
N LEU A 64 -13.49 -5.26 6.50
CA LEU A 64 -14.18 -5.19 5.22
C LEU A 64 -13.79 -6.38 4.33
N THR A 65 -14.77 -6.89 3.60
CA THR A 65 -14.55 -7.86 2.52
C THR A 65 -14.61 -7.14 1.19
N ILE A 66 -13.47 -6.97 0.54
CA ILE A 66 -13.41 -6.32 -0.78
C ILE A 66 -13.73 -7.34 -1.88
N GLU A 67 -14.35 -6.85 -2.94
CA GLU A 67 -14.72 -7.65 -4.10
C GLU A 67 -14.03 -7.13 -5.35
N ALA A 68 -13.52 -8.04 -6.16
CA ALA A 68 -12.87 -7.76 -7.44
C ALA A 68 -11.86 -6.60 -7.38
N PRO A 69 -10.90 -6.60 -6.45
CA PRO A 69 -9.87 -5.56 -6.43
C PRO A 69 -9.08 -5.57 -7.73
N SER A 70 -8.80 -4.36 -8.25
CA SER A 70 -8.01 -4.19 -9.47
C SER A 70 -6.57 -3.88 -9.14
N LEU A 71 -5.63 -4.55 -9.79
CA LEU A 71 -4.21 -4.19 -9.72
C LEU A 71 -3.98 -2.92 -10.55
N VAL A 72 -3.58 -1.84 -9.89
CA VAL A 72 -3.45 -0.52 -10.52
C VAL A 72 -2.02 0.02 -10.53
N GLY A 73 -1.06 -0.75 -10.06
CA GLY A 73 0.34 -0.38 -10.11
C GLY A 73 1.21 -1.19 -9.16
N ILE A 74 2.49 -0.88 -9.18
CA ILE A 74 3.49 -1.52 -8.35
C ILE A 74 4.40 -0.44 -7.77
N LYS A 75 4.74 -0.59 -6.48
CA LYS A 75 5.78 0.20 -5.84
C LYS A 75 6.92 -0.74 -5.45
N HIS A 76 8.16 -0.34 -5.68
CA HIS A 76 9.29 -1.18 -5.27
C HIS A 76 10.55 -0.37 -5.00
N TRP A 77 11.44 -0.96 -4.21
CA TRP A 77 12.75 -0.38 -3.87
C TRP A 77 13.71 -1.49 -3.44
N PRO A 78 15.02 -1.26 -3.50
CA PRO A 78 15.96 -2.18 -2.85
C PRO A 78 15.90 -1.98 -1.33
N ASP A 79 15.79 -3.07 -0.58
CA ASP A 79 15.85 -3.02 0.87
C ASP A 79 17.30 -2.87 1.38
N LYS A 80 17.48 -2.89 2.69
CA LYS A 80 18.79 -2.73 3.32
C LYS A 80 19.81 -3.80 2.91
N ASP A 81 19.34 -4.96 2.48
CA ASP A 81 20.19 -6.09 2.05
C ASP A 81 20.39 -6.12 0.53
N GLY A 82 19.83 -5.13 -0.17
CA GLY A 82 19.85 -5.07 -1.63
C GLY A 82 18.83 -5.97 -2.32
N HIS A 83 17.95 -6.62 -1.56
CA HIS A 83 16.85 -7.39 -2.10
C HIS A 83 15.72 -6.46 -2.50
N ARG A 84 14.86 -6.90 -3.43
CA ARG A 84 13.73 -6.09 -3.86
C ARG A 84 12.57 -6.21 -2.89
N TYR A 85 12.05 -5.08 -2.44
CA TYR A 85 10.80 -5.00 -1.70
C TYR A 85 9.71 -4.52 -2.65
N MET A 86 8.64 -5.29 -2.81
CA MET A 86 7.57 -4.98 -3.76
C MET A 86 6.24 -4.82 -3.05
N VAL A 87 5.49 -3.79 -3.47
CA VAL A 87 4.13 -3.56 -3.02
C VAL A 87 3.21 -3.57 -4.24
N PHE A 88 2.31 -4.54 -4.31
CA PHE A 88 1.25 -4.55 -5.30
C PHE A 88 0.17 -3.57 -4.87
N LEU A 89 -0.16 -2.61 -5.74
CA LEU A 89 -1.12 -1.54 -5.47
C LEU A 89 -2.48 -1.93 -6.05
N TYR A 90 -3.43 -2.20 -5.16
CA TYR A 90 -4.80 -2.57 -5.52
C TYR A 90 -5.77 -1.44 -5.22
N LYS A 91 -6.85 -1.40 -6.00
CA LYS A 91 -7.99 -0.52 -5.76
C LYS A 91 -9.27 -1.34 -5.69
N ALA A 92 -10.11 -1.07 -4.69
CA ALA A 92 -11.41 -1.69 -4.51
C ALA A 92 -12.48 -0.60 -4.33
N ILE A 93 -13.58 -0.73 -5.08
CA ILE A 93 -14.75 0.15 -4.97
C ILE A 93 -16.00 -0.62 -4.56
N HIS A 94 -15.92 -1.95 -4.53
CA HIS A 94 -16.99 -2.83 -4.07
C HIS A 94 -16.52 -3.57 -2.83
N PHE A 95 -17.29 -3.47 -1.77
CA PHE A 95 -16.98 -4.10 -0.49
C PHE A 95 -18.24 -4.28 0.35
N SER A 96 -18.15 -5.13 1.34
CA SER A 96 -19.21 -5.38 2.32
C SER A 96 -18.60 -5.43 3.72
N GLY A 97 -19.46 -5.52 4.73
CA GLY A 97 -19.04 -5.55 6.12
C GLY A 97 -19.00 -4.18 6.77
N GLN A 98 -18.51 -4.12 7.99
CA GLN A 98 -18.37 -2.90 8.76
C GLN A 98 -16.90 -2.65 9.10
N LEU A 99 -16.49 -1.40 8.98
CA LEU A 99 -15.13 -0.98 9.32
C LEU A 99 -14.88 -1.22 10.81
N GLN A 100 -13.80 -1.94 11.10
CA GLN A 100 -13.41 -2.31 12.45
C GLN A 100 -11.91 -2.23 12.60
N SER A 101 -11.45 -1.51 13.62
CA SER A 101 -10.03 -1.42 13.94
C SER A 101 -9.49 -2.75 14.44
N SER A 102 -8.19 -2.96 14.24
CA SER A 102 -7.47 -4.16 14.67
C SER A 102 -6.31 -3.81 15.60
N ALA A 103 -5.58 -4.84 16.05
CA ALA A 103 -4.37 -4.64 16.85
C ALA A 103 -3.28 -3.88 16.11
N GLU A 104 -3.32 -3.85 14.78
CA GLU A 104 -2.33 -3.15 13.94
C GLU A 104 -2.55 -1.65 13.86
N GLY A 105 -3.75 -1.18 14.19
CA GLY A 105 -4.04 0.25 14.22
C GLY A 105 -5.52 0.57 14.07
N GLU A 106 -5.83 1.82 14.30
CA GLU A 106 -7.16 2.38 14.09
C GLU A 106 -7.41 2.59 12.59
N VAL A 107 -8.56 2.15 12.11
CA VAL A 107 -8.98 2.39 10.73
C VAL A 107 -10.23 3.27 10.71
N PHE A 108 -10.28 4.17 9.73
CA PHE A 108 -11.41 5.08 9.58
C PHE A 108 -11.56 5.57 8.14
N TRP A 109 -12.74 6.09 7.82
CA TRP A 109 -13.00 6.73 6.55
C TRP A 109 -12.53 8.18 6.56
N LEU A 110 -11.83 8.58 5.50
CA LEU A 110 -11.34 9.95 5.32
C LEU A 110 -11.65 10.41 3.91
N PRO A 111 -12.18 11.64 3.71
CA PRO A 111 -12.28 12.18 2.36
C PRO A 111 -10.91 12.14 1.66
N LYS A 112 -10.85 11.60 0.46
CA LYS A 112 -9.58 11.46 -0.26
C LYS A 112 -8.85 12.79 -0.43
N ALA A 113 -9.61 13.88 -0.63
CA ALA A 113 -9.05 15.22 -0.75
C ALA A 113 -8.32 15.69 0.51
N ASP A 114 -8.66 15.16 1.68
CA ASP A 114 -8.04 15.57 2.95
C ASP A 114 -6.67 14.92 3.18
N LEU A 115 -6.30 13.91 2.40
CA LEU A 115 -5.00 13.23 2.54
C LEU A 115 -3.83 14.21 2.37
N ALA A 116 -3.94 15.20 1.51
CA ALA A 116 -2.88 16.19 1.29
C ALA A 116 -2.56 17.04 2.52
N HIS A 117 -3.44 17.06 3.52
CA HIS A 117 -3.29 17.84 4.75
C HIS A 117 -2.96 16.99 5.98
N LYS A 118 -2.65 15.71 5.79
CA LYS A 118 -2.35 14.77 6.86
C LYS A 118 -0.90 14.33 6.85
N GLU A 119 -0.41 13.87 8.00
CA GLU A 119 0.84 13.14 8.06
C GLU A 119 0.63 11.75 7.43
N LEU A 120 1.39 11.46 6.38
CA LEU A 120 1.24 10.23 5.61
C LEU A 120 2.51 9.39 5.69
N ALA A 121 2.33 8.08 5.76
CA ALA A 121 3.41 7.12 5.69
C ALA A 121 3.65 6.70 4.23
N TYR A 122 4.88 6.27 3.93
CA TYR A 122 5.23 5.57 2.68
C TYR A 122 4.99 6.33 1.38
N ASP A 123 5.10 7.66 1.40
CA ASP A 123 4.88 8.47 0.19
C ASP A 123 3.50 8.21 -0.44
N LEU A 124 2.47 8.25 0.39
CA LEU A 124 1.12 7.86 -0.01
C LEU A 124 0.55 8.72 -1.14
N LEU A 125 0.92 10.01 -1.22
CA LEU A 125 0.46 10.87 -2.31
C LEU A 125 1.05 10.46 -3.67
N GLU A 126 2.31 10.03 -3.68
CA GLU A 126 2.97 9.52 -4.87
C GLU A 126 2.36 8.18 -5.30
N VAL A 127 2.01 7.33 -4.33
CA VAL A 127 1.29 6.08 -4.57
C VAL A 127 -0.06 6.36 -5.22
N LEU A 128 -0.82 7.33 -4.71
CA LEU A 128 -2.09 7.74 -5.29
C LEU A 128 -1.94 8.22 -6.74
N LYS A 129 -0.86 8.90 -7.06
CA LYS A 129 -0.58 9.35 -8.42
C LYS A 129 -0.50 8.18 -9.39
N VAL A 130 0.20 7.12 -9.00
CA VAL A 130 0.26 5.89 -9.82
C VAL A 130 -1.11 5.23 -9.94
N MET A 131 -1.83 5.13 -8.84
CA MET A 131 -3.15 4.49 -8.83
C MET A 131 -4.18 5.22 -9.69
N ALA A 132 -4.06 6.55 -9.81
CA ALA A 132 -5.02 7.39 -10.51
C ALA A 132 -4.71 7.58 -12.00
N ASP A 133 -3.46 7.45 -12.39
CA ASP A 133 -3.00 7.73 -13.76
C ASP A 133 -2.88 6.41 -14.55
N PRO A 134 -3.75 6.18 -15.55
CA PRO A 134 -3.72 4.94 -16.32
C PRO A 134 -2.47 4.79 -17.20
N VAL A 135 -1.69 5.86 -17.39
CA VAL A 135 -0.43 5.81 -18.13
C VAL A 135 0.71 5.29 -17.25
N LEU A 136 0.61 5.47 -15.94
CA LEU A 136 1.62 5.00 -15.00
C LEU A 136 1.34 3.57 -14.55
N SER A 137 2.41 2.78 -14.39
CA SER A 137 2.35 1.41 -13.90
C SER A 137 3.18 1.17 -12.65
N GLU A 138 4.18 2.02 -12.40
CA GLU A 138 5.07 1.80 -11.27
C GLU A 138 5.64 3.09 -10.68
N PHE A 139 5.97 2.98 -9.40
CA PHE A 139 6.69 3.95 -8.61
C PHE A 139 7.84 3.23 -7.92
N PHE A 140 9.06 3.73 -8.07
CA PHE A 140 10.20 3.04 -7.49
C PHE A 140 11.29 4.01 -7.03
N TYR A 141 12.10 3.52 -6.10
CA TYR A 141 13.24 4.26 -5.61
C TYR A 141 14.54 3.64 -6.11
N THR A 142 15.52 4.51 -6.37
CA THR A 142 16.91 4.10 -6.57
C THR A 142 17.79 4.81 -5.54
N HIS A 143 18.91 4.19 -5.20
CA HIS A 143 19.87 4.82 -4.32
C HIS A 143 20.44 6.07 -4.96
N LYS A 144 20.43 7.14 -4.20
CA LYS A 144 21.16 8.32 -4.54
C LYS A 144 22.58 8.24 -3.99
N GLY A 145 23.56 8.76 -4.74
CA GLY A 145 24.98 8.69 -4.41
C GLY A 145 25.31 9.07 -2.98
N THR A 146 25.86 10.26 -2.72
CA THR A 146 26.54 10.57 -1.47
C THR A 146 25.68 11.19 -0.35
N ASP A 147 24.45 11.61 -0.62
CA ASP A 147 23.61 12.32 0.35
C ASP A 147 22.64 11.41 1.14
N GLY A 148 22.64 10.10 0.87
CA GLY A 148 21.78 9.12 1.52
C GLY A 148 20.30 9.24 1.19
N LYS A 149 19.91 10.10 0.27
CA LYS A 149 18.52 10.26 -0.16
C LYS A 149 18.18 9.31 -1.29
N TRP A 150 16.89 9.03 -1.44
CA TRP A 150 16.37 8.21 -2.50
C TRP A 150 15.94 9.07 -3.69
N ASP A 151 16.26 8.62 -4.90
CA ASP A 151 15.65 9.14 -6.11
C ASP A 151 14.33 8.43 -6.35
N LYS A 152 13.28 9.21 -6.61
CA LYS A 152 11.93 8.69 -6.85
C LYS A 152 11.61 8.74 -8.34
N HIS A 153 11.07 7.66 -8.86
CA HIS A 153 10.77 7.51 -10.29
C HIS A 153 9.37 6.99 -10.51
N PHE A 154 8.76 7.47 -11.60
CA PHE A 154 7.47 7.00 -12.10
C PHE A 154 7.62 6.51 -13.54
N ARG A 155 6.96 5.40 -13.91
CA ARG A 155 6.91 4.87 -15.27
C ARG A 155 5.52 4.38 -15.61
#